data_eb5a0e2b80e676570823b480a15b0f50
#
_entry.id   eb5a0e2b80e676570823b480a15b0f50
#
_cell.length_a   1.000
_cell.length_b   1.000
_cell.length_c   1.000
_cell.angle_alpha   90.00
_cell.angle_beta   90.00
_cell.angle_gamma   90.00
#
_symmetry.space_group_name_H-M   'P 1'
#
loop_
_entity.id
_entity.type
_entity.pdbx_description
1 polymer ?
#
loop_
_entity_poly.entity_id
_entity_poly.type
_entity_poly.pdbx_seq_one_letter_code
_entity_poly.pdbx_strand_id
1 'polypeptide(L)'
;DMPQGNGDPKLAIYGRQITPNHHLLAEKYVLLDNFYASGAISFEGHQWLMQGFVSDYVERALQSAPRGYTWNMSDALTVSPTGFFWQGAPRPIDVKLYGALSLPLRWDPATKNAIDIDEGELLSWSEYWRLYKEGKWRDAVGHRCGVPALASLAVRRYPVSSMNIPDQIRADAYLEELAEREKSGRMPNLSVLTMTSDHTRGTSPGSPTPAAMVADNDLALGRIVEGLTRSRFWPNTLIFVVEDDAQNGLDHVDGHRTVA
;
A
#
# COMPACT_ATOMS: atom_id res chain seq x y z
N ASP A 1 -14.99 5.59 16.44
CA ASP A 1 -15.03 6.91 17.08
C ASP A 1 -15.73 7.98 16.23
N MET A 2 -16.39 7.56 15.17
CA MET A 2 -17.16 8.41 14.27
C MET A 2 -18.66 8.30 14.60
N PRO A 3 -19.37 9.39 14.87
CA PRO A 3 -20.80 9.34 15.20
C PRO A 3 -21.68 8.74 14.09
N GLN A 4 -21.18 8.75 12.87
CA GLN A 4 -21.85 8.20 11.68
C GLN A 4 -21.64 6.70 11.52
N GLY A 5 -20.60 6.14 12.14
CA GLY A 5 -20.29 4.73 12.05
C GLY A 5 -21.22 3.87 12.90
N ASN A 6 -21.43 2.63 12.52
CA ASN A 6 -22.25 1.65 13.25
C ASN A 6 -21.42 0.69 14.12
N GLY A 7 -20.08 0.83 14.12
CA GLY A 7 -19.18 0.05 14.97
C GLY A 7 -19.18 0.51 16.42
N ASP A 8 -18.82 -0.39 17.34
CA ASP A 8 -18.59 -0.02 18.74
C ASP A 8 -17.23 0.72 18.86
N PRO A 9 -17.21 2.00 19.27
CA PRO A 9 -15.96 2.75 19.40
C PRO A 9 -14.99 2.19 20.43
N LYS A 10 -15.44 1.29 21.32
CA LYS A 10 -14.57 0.59 22.26
C LYS A 10 -13.67 -0.46 21.58
N LEU A 11 -14.02 -0.87 20.37
CA LEU A 11 -13.22 -1.81 19.56
C LEU A 11 -12.16 -1.10 18.74
N ALA A 12 -12.20 0.23 18.62
CA ALA A 12 -11.20 1.00 17.90
C ALA A 12 -9.85 0.97 18.62
N ILE A 13 -8.80 0.58 17.91
CA ILE A 13 -7.43 0.48 18.44
C ILE A 13 -6.74 1.85 18.37
N TYR A 14 -6.92 2.55 17.24
CA TYR A 14 -6.27 3.83 16.97
C TYR A 14 -7.33 4.89 16.63
N GLY A 15 -7.67 5.71 17.64
CA GLY A 15 -8.62 6.80 17.47
C GLY A 15 -8.00 8.05 16.81
N ARG A 16 -8.80 9.10 16.69
CA ARG A 16 -8.47 10.39 16.05
C ARG A 16 -7.11 11.00 16.47
N GLN A 17 -6.64 10.72 17.67
CA GLN A 17 -5.35 11.25 18.13
C GLN A 17 -4.17 10.65 17.34
N ILE A 18 -4.32 9.44 16.82
CA ILE A 18 -3.32 8.74 16.03
C ILE A 18 -3.60 8.84 14.52
N THR A 19 -4.89 8.82 14.15
CA THR A 19 -5.34 8.81 12.75
C THR A 19 -6.23 10.01 12.40
N PRO A 20 -5.77 11.27 12.64
CA PRO A 20 -6.58 12.46 12.39
C PRO A 20 -6.96 12.63 10.92
N ASN A 21 -6.11 12.22 9.97
CA ASN A 21 -6.37 12.37 8.54
C ASN A 21 -7.42 11.36 8.05
N HIS A 22 -7.31 10.08 8.45
CA HIS A 22 -8.35 9.09 8.14
C HIS A 22 -9.71 9.55 8.65
N HIS A 23 -9.79 10.03 9.90
CA HIS A 23 -11.03 10.57 10.48
C HIS A 23 -11.55 11.77 9.70
N LEU A 24 -10.68 12.71 9.33
CA LEU A 24 -11.06 13.88 8.55
C LEU A 24 -11.61 13.50 7.17
N LEU A 25 -10.96 12.54 6.51
CA LEU A 25 -11.40 12.06 5.20
C LEU A 25 -12.75 11.36 5.28
N ALA A 26 -12.93 10.48 6.27
CA ALA A 26 -14.18 9.79 6.51
C ALA A 26 -15.34 10.77 6.85
N GLU A 27 -15.07 11.83 7.62
CA GLU A 27 -16.07 12.88 7.92
C GLU A 27 -16.42 13.74 6.71
N LYS A 28 -15.43 14.03 5.88
CA LYS A 28 -15.58 14.97 4.76
C LYS A 28 -16.15 14.33 3.51
N TYR A 29 -15.88 13.04 3.31
CA TYR A 29 -16.25 12.30 2.11
C TYR A 29 -17.17 11.13 2.45
N VAL A 30 -16.80 9.93 2.13
CA VAL A 30 -17.60 8.72 2.33
C VAL A 30 -16.87 7.77 3.27
N LEU A 31 -17.59 7.25 4.26
CA LEU A 31 -17.15 6.15 5.11
C LEU A 31 -18.00 4.93 4.79
N LEU A 32 -17.36 3.85 4.38
CA LEU A 32 -17.98 2.54 4.26
C LEU A 32 -17.75 1.79 5.57
N ASP A 33 -18.61 2.00 6.55
CA ASP A 33 -18.47 1.48 7.92
C ASP A 33 -18.92 0.02 8.08
N ASN A 34 -19.47 -0.55 7.04
CA ASN A 34 -19.86 -1.96 6.95
C ASN A 34 -19.12 -2.63 5.79
N PHE A 35 -17.81 -2.39 5.74
CA PHE A 35 -16.91 -2.94 4.76
C PHE A 35 -16.19 -4.17 5.33
N TYR A 36 -15.96 -5.17 4.51
CA TYR A 36 -15.32 -6.42 4.89
C TYR A 36 -14.17 -6.70 3.92
N ALA A 37 -12.94 -6.83 4.46
CA ALA A 37 -11.82 -7.33 3.69
C ALA A 37 -12.05 -8.80 3.40
N SER A 38 -11.85 -9.22 2.14
CA SER A 38 -12.05 -10.62 1.75
C SER A 38 -10.86 -11.51 2.11
N GLY A 39 -9.68 -10.92 2.38
CA GLY A 39 -8.50 -11.64 2.81
C GLY A 39 -8.42 -11.83 4.32
N ALA A 40 -8.04 -13.02 4.77
CA ALA A 40 -7.68 -13.26 6.17
C ALA A 40 -6.25 -12.84 6.51
N ILE A 41 -5.39 -12.74 5.49
CA ILE A 41 -4.00 -12.26 5.55
C ILE A 41 -3.62 -11.65 4.21
N SER A 42 -2.56 -10.83 4.17
CA SER A 42 -2.14 -10.10 2.95
C SER A 42 -1.82 -11.02 1.76
N PHE A 43 -1.40 -12.27 2.00
CA PHE A 43 -1.20 -13.29 0.94
C PHE A 43 -2.45 -13.51 0.10
N GLU A 44 -3.61 -13.38 0.69
CA GLU A 44 -4.93 -13.54 0.09
C GLU A 44 -5.54 -12.19 -0.29
N GLY A 45 -5.45 -11.21 0.62
CA GLY A 45 -6.08 -9.91 0.46
C GLY A 45 -5.63 -9.16 -0.79
N HIS A 46 -4.32 -9.16 -1.09
CA HIS A 46 -3.81 -8.59 -2.34
C HIS A 46 -4.39 -9.24 -3.59
N GLN A 47 -4.69 -10.54 -3.56
CA GLN A 47 -5.29 -11.24 -4.70
C GLN A 47 -6.74 -10.82 -4.89
N TRP A 48 -7.51 -10.75 -3.79
CA TRP A 48 -8.87 -10.22 -3.83
C TRP A 48 -8.92 -8.80 -4.39
N LEU A 49 -8.06 -7.91 -3.89
CA LEU A 49 -8.00 -6.51 -4.33
C LEU A 49 -7.60 -6.36 -5.81
N MET A 50 -6.67 -7.19 -6.28
CA MET A 50 -6.09 -7.03 -7.61
C MET A 50 -6.78 -7.86 -8.70
N GLN A 51 -7.40 -8.98 -8.32
CA GLN A 51 -7.98 -9.94 -9.26
C GLN A 51 -9.48 -10.15 -9.05
N GLY A 52 -10.04 -9.78 -7.89
CA GLY A 52 -11.40 -10.14 -7.49
C GLY A 52 -11.59 -11.66 -7.36
N PHE A 53 -10.48 -12.36 -7.14
CA PHE A 53 -10.42 -13.82 -7.10
C PHE A 53 -9.18 -14.30 -6.37
N VAL A 54 -9.31 -15.38 -5.62
CA VAL A 54 -8.20 -16.11 -5.01
C VAL A 54 -8.12 -17.50 -5.63
N SER A 55 -6.90 -17.94 -5.96
CA SER A 55 -6.73 -19.26 -6.57
C SER A 55 -6.94 -20.38 -5.55
N ASP A 56 -7.42 -21.54 -6.03
CA ASP A 56 -7.57 -22.75 -5.22
C ASP A 56 -6.26 -23.17 -4.51
N TYR A 57 -5.12 -22.87 -5.15
CA TYR A 57 -3.82 -23.07 -4.52
C TYR A 57 -3.64 -22.19 -3.28
N VAL A 58 -3.96 -20.90 -3.36
CA VAL A 58 -3.78 -19.98 -2.24
C VAL A 58 -4.72 -20.33 -1.10
N GLU A 59 -6.00 -20.59 -1.37
CA GLU A 59 -6.97 -21.01 -0.37
C GLU A 59 -6.50 -22.24 0.43
N ARG A 60 -5.89 -23.19 -0.25
CA ARG A 60 -5.39 -24.42 0.39
C ARG A 60 -4.01 -24.25 1.03
N ALA A 61 -3.20 -23.31 0.54
CA ALA A 61 -1.84 -23.11 1.00
C ALA A 61 -1.73 -22.06 2.12
N LEU A 62 -2.81 -21.35 2.43
CA LEU A 62 -2.84 -20.20 3.32
C LEU A 62 -2.08 -20.43 4.64
N GLN A 63 -2.26 -21.60 5.26
CA GLN A 63 -1.65 -21.92 6.55
C GLN A 63 -0.21 -22.42 6.46
N SER A 64 0.20 -22.98 5.35
CA SER A 64 1.50 -23.65 5.21
C SER A 64 2.45 -22.99 4.24
N ALA A 65 1.92 -22.20 3.31
CA ALA A 65 2.68 -21.53 2.25
C ALA A 65 3.84 -22.39 1.70
N PRO A 66 3.57 -23.61 1.19
CA PRO A 66 4.60 -24.62 0.90
C PRO A 66 5.59 -24.19 -0.18
N ARG A 67 5.24 -23.17 -0.96
CA ARG A 67 6.09 -22.54 -1.98
C ARG A 67 6.58 -21.14 -1.57
N GLY A 68 6.47 -20.81 -0.29
CA GLY A 68 6.80 -19.53 0.27
C GLY A 68 5.59 -18.56 0.32
N TYR A 69 5.71 -17.56 1.16
CA TYR A 69 4.69 -16.52 1.31
C TYR A 69 4.86 -15.49 0.19
N THR A 70 4.05 -15.61 -0.86
CA THR A 70 4.19 -14.81 -2.08
C THR A 70 3.09 -13.76 -2.25
N TRP A 71 2.88 -12.93 -1.24
CA TRP A 71 1.91 -11.81 -1.28
C TRP A 71 2.09 -10.90 -2.51
N ASN A 72 3.31 -10.82 -3.04
CA ASN A 72 3.66 -10.08 -4.25
C ASN A 72 3.32 -10.80 -5.56
N MET A 73 2.63 -11.95 -5.49
CA MET A 73 2.23 -12.77 -6.64
C MET A 73 3.39 -13.18 -7.57
N SER A 74 4.60 -13.31 -7.04
CA SER A 74 5.75 -13.81 -7.82
C SER A 74 5.65 -15.30 -8.16
N ASP A 75 4.85 -16.08 -7.44
CA ASP A 75 4.47 -17.44 -7.80
C ASP A 75 3.30 -17.41 -8.79
N ALA A 76 3.52 -17.97 -9.98
CA ALA A 76 2.50 -18.02 -11.03
C ALA A 76 1.18 -18.72 -10.62
N LEU A 77 1.21 -19.62 -9.63
CA LEU A 77 0.01 -20.27 -9.11
C LEU A 77 -0.90 -19.31 -8.29
N THR A 78 -0.40 -18.15 -7.92
CA THR A 78 -1.17 -17.12 -7.23
C THR A 78 -1.90 -16.18 -8.20
N VAL A 79 -1.56 -16.23 -9.49
CA VAL A 79 -2.19 -15.38 -10.51
C VAL A 79 -3.43 -16.06 -11.07
N SER A 80 -4.54 -15.33 -11.06
CA SER A 80 -5.81 -15.79 -11.64
C SER A 80 -5.68 -16.06 -13.13
N PRO A 81 -6.27 -17.12 -13.66
CA PRO A 81 -6.38 -17.35 -15.12
C PRO A 81 -7.09 -16.21 -15.87
N THR A 82 -7.97 -15.46 -15.20
CA THR A 82 -8.66 -14.29 -15.77
C THR A 82 -7.83 -13.01 -15.70
N GLY A 83 -6.66 -13.05 -15.06
CA GLY A 83 -5.78 -11.90 -14.89
C GLY A 83 -6.28 -10.92 -13.83
N PHE A 84 -5.88 -9.66 -13.98
CA PHE A 84 -6.14 -8.57 -13.06
C PHE A 84 -7.39 -7.79 -13.46
N PHE A 85 -8.12 -7.20 -12.50
CA PHE A 85 -9.43 -6.58 -12.77
C PHE A 85 -9.38 -5.49 -13.85
N TRP A 86 -8.29 -4.76 -13.97
CA TRP A 86 -8.14 -3.72 -15.00
C TRP A 86 -7.97 -4.27 -16.42
N GLN A 87 -7.57 -5.55 -16.56
CA GLN A 87 -7.45 -6.21 -17.86
C GLN A 87 -8.82 -6.53 -18.48
N GLY A 88 -9.87 -6.60 -17.65
CA GLY A 88 -11.25 -6.74 -18.08
C GLY A 88 -11.92 -5.43 -18.50
N ALA A 89 -11.21 -4.30 -18.49
CA ALA A 89 -11.77 -3.02 -18.92
C ALA A 89 -12.20 -3.07 -20.40
N PRO A 90 -13.34 -2.42 -20.77
CA PRO A 90 -13.86 -2.44 -22.16
C PRO A 90 -12.90 -1.84 -23.20
N ARG A 91 -11.94 -1.09 -22.75
CA ARG A 91 -10.86 -0.50 -23.55
C ARG A 91 -9.56 -0.51 -22.72
N PRO A 92 -8.39 -0.54 -23.36
CA PRO A 92 -7.11 -0.41 -22.65
C PRO A 92 -7.08 0.86 -21.81
N ILE A 93 -6.60 0.73 -20.59
CA ILE A 93 -6.41 1.84 -19.64
C ILE A 93 -4.94 1.92 -19.23
N ASP A 94 -4.47 3.13 -18.95
CA ASP A 94 -3.13 3.34 -18.36
C ASP A 94 -3.17 3.04 -16.85
N VAL A 95 -2.36 2.07 -16.43
CA VAL A 95 -2.28 1.61 -15.06
C VAL A 95 -0.87 1.84 -14.53
N LYS A 96 -0.76 2.29 -13.28
CA LYS A 96 0.51 2.41 -12.57
C LYS A 96 0.44 1.76 -11.20
N LEU A 97 1.47 0.98 -10.88
CA LEU A 97 1.64 0.29 -9.62
C LEU A 97 2.74 0.98 -8.80
N TYR A 98 2.36 1.48 -7.65
CA TYR A 98 3.22 2.16 -6.69
C TYR A 98 3.41 1.25 -5.48
N GLY A 99 4.44 0.42 -5.50
CA GLY A 99 4.75 -0.54 -4.44
C GLY A 99 3.88 -1.80 -4.44
N ALA A 100 2.80 -1.85 -5.17
CA ALA A 100 1.95 -3.04 -5.23
C ALA A 100 2.64 -4.19 -5.96
N LEU A 101 2.44 -5.43 -5.48
CA LEU A 101 3.02 -6.66 -6.05
C LEU A 101 4.56 -6.56 -6.21
N SER A 102 5.24 -5.99 -5.24
CA SER A 102 6.59 -5.46 -5.41
C SER A 102 7.68 -6.38 -4.87
N LEU A 103 8.83 -6.34 -5.54
CA LEU A 103 10.12 -6.87 -5.10
C LEU A 103 11.13 -5.72 -5.01
N PRO A 104 12.06 -5.76 -4.04
CA PRO A 104 12.87 -4.60 -3.73
C PRO A 104 13.96 -4.33 -4.76
N LEU A 105 14.21 -3.04 -4.96
CA LEU A 105 15.35 -2.50 -5.71
C LEU A 105 16.05 -1.44 -4.88
N ARG A 106 17.34 -1.25 -5.17
CA ARG A 106 18.07 -0.01 -4.85
C ARG A 106 18.70 0.57 -6.11
N TRP A 107 19.19 1.79 -6.04
CA TRP A 107 19.85 2.45 -7.16
C TRP A 107 21.32 2.66 -6.85
N ASP A 108 22.17 2.30 -7.81
CA ASP A 108 23.59 2.65 -7.74
C ASP A 108 23.74 4.19 -7.85
N PRO A 109 24.28 4.85 -6.84
CA PRO A 109 24.43 6.30 -6.85
C PRO A 109 25.29 6.83 -8.01
N ALA A 110 26.27 6.03 -8.48
CA ALA A 110 27.21 6.42 -9.53
C ALA A 110 26.62 6.24 -10.93
N THR A 111 26.02 5.06 -11.19
CA THR A 111 25.53 4.71 -12.52
C THR A 111 24.05 4.99 -12.73
N LYS A 112 23.32 5.23 -11.62
CA LYS A 112 21.85 5.34 -11.59
C LYS A 112 21.12 4.10 -12.14
N ASN A 113 21.80 2.96 -12.20
CA ASN A 113 21.18 1.70 -12.55
C ASN A 113 20.47 1.10 -11.34
N ALA A 114 19.33 0.44 -11.61
CA ALA A 114 18.62 -0.29 -10.60
C ALA A 114 19.32 -1.64 -10.36
N ILE A 115 19.41 -2.01 -9.09
CA ILE A 115 20.00 -3.26 -8.61
C ILE A 115 18.91 -4.00 -7.85
N ASP A 116 18.64 -5.25 -8.24
CA ASP A 116 17.80 -6.16 -7.45
C ASP A 116 18.51 -6.46 -6.13
N ILE A 117 17.75 -6.43 -5.04
CA ILE A 117 18.22 -6.80 -3.71
C ILE A 117 17.22 -7.76 -3.06
N ASP A 118 17.70 -8.54 -2.11
CA ASP A 118 16.83 -9.37 -1.28
C ASP A 118 16.19 -8.55 -0.15
N GLU A 119 15.06 -9.01 0.37
CA GLU A 119 14.37 -8.34 1.50
C GLU A 119 15.29 -8.21 2.73
N GLY A 120 16.19 -9.18 2.93
CA GLY A 120 17.18 -9.14 4.01
C GLY A 120 18.25 -8.06 3.87
N GLU A 121 18.39 -7.46 2.68
CA GLU A 121 19.32 -6.34 2.41
C GLU A 121 18.66 -4.96 2.62
N LEU A 122 17.35 -4.93 2.92
CA LEU A 122 16.66 -3.68 3.24
C LEU A 122 17.24 -3.08 4.54
N LEU A 123 17.40 -1.78 4.54
CA LEU A 123 17.83 -1.05 5.73
C LEU A 123 16.76 -1.15 6.85
N SER A 124 17.17 -0.88 8.06
CA SER A 124 16.23 -0.73 9.18
C SER A 124 15.37 0.52 9.04
N TRP A 125 14.23 0.56 9.72
CA TRP A 125 13.35 1.72 9.75
C TRP A 125 14.08 2.99 10.18
N SER A 126 14.93 2.90 11.19
CA SER A 126 15.70 4.05 11.69
C SER A 126 16.71 4.58 10.69
N GLU A 127 17.32 3.71 9.88
CA GLU A 127 18.25 4.13 8.82
C GLU A 127 17.48 4.80 7.67
N TYR A 128 16.34 4.25 7.22
CA TYR A 128 15.49 4.91 6.24
C TYR A 128 14.97 6.25 6.75
N TRP A 129 14.57 6.34 8.02
CA TRP A 129 14.14 7.59 8.64
C TRP A 129 15.26 8.63 8.67
N ARG A 130 16.50 8.21 8.96
CA ARG A 130 17.67 9.10 8.87
C ARG A 130 17.88 9.60 7.44
N LEU A 131 17.85 8.70 6.44
CA LEU A 131 17.98 9.07 5.03
C LEU A 131 16.84 10.00 4.58
N TYR A 132 15.64 9.79 5.08
CA TYR A 132 14.50 10.68 4.83
C TYR A 132 14.77 12.09 5.34
N LYS A 133 15.19 12.23 6.60
CA LYS A 133 15.51 13.53 7.20
C LYS A 133 16.68 14.25 6.50
N GLU A 134 17.62 13.51 5.96
CA GLU A 134 18.75 14.02 5.19
C GLU A 134 18.41 14.31 3.72
N GLY A 135 17.23 13.96 3.24
CA GLY A 135 16.84 14.06 1.83
C GLY A 135 17.58 13.11 0.89
N LYS A 136 18.18 12.03 1.42
CA LYS A 136 19.06 11.07 0.69
C LYS A 136 18.41 9.71 0.42
N TRP A 137 17.13 9.57 0.62
CA TRP A 137 16.41 8.31 0.53
C TRP A 137 16.27 7.76 -0.91
N ARG A 138 16.34 8.61 -1.93
CA ARG A 138 15.93 8.31 -3.32
C ARG A 138 16.71 7.16 -3.96
N ASP A 139 17.98 7.00 -3.63
CA ASP A 139 18.78 5.89 -4.18
C ASP A 139 18.70 4.62 -3.31
N ALA A 140 18.15 4.72 -2.11
CA ALA A 140 17.99 3.60 -1.19
C ALA A 140 16.69 2.80 -1.40
N VAL A 141 15.74 3.33 -2.16
CA VAL A 141 14.41 2.74 -2.33
C VAL A 141 14.05 2.55 -3.80
N GLY A 142 13.24 1.56 -4.06
CA GLY A 142 12.66 1.27 -5.37
C GLY A 142 12.02 -0.10 -5.38
N HIS A 143 11.30 -0.39 -6.45
CA HIS A 143 10.70 -1.72 -6.64
C HIS A 143 10.60 -2.10 -8.12
N ARG A 144 10.48 -3.40 -8.36
CA ARG A 144 9.92 -3.98 -9.59
C ARG A 144 8.69 -4.81 -9.27
N CYS A 145 7.85 -5.04 -10.25
CA CYS A 145 6.71 -5.94 -10.06
C CYS A 145 7.18 -7.39 -9.96
N GLY A 146 6.60 -8.15 -9.03
CA GLY A 146 6.83 -9.59 -8.87
C GLY A 146 6.21 -10.40 -10.01
N VAL A 147 5.18 -9.87 -10.68
CA VAL A 147 4.54 -10.50 -11.85
C VAL A 147 5.20 -9.97 -13.13
N PRO A 148 5.94 -10.79 -13.89
CA PRO A 148 6.70 -10.31 -15.06
C PRO A 148 5.84 -9.62 -16.12
N ALA A 149 4.62 -10.10 -16.35
CA ALA A 149 3.69 -9.51 -17.32
C ALA A 149 3.25 -8.06 -16.94
N LEU A 150 3.41 -7.66 -15.70
CA LEU A 150 3.07 -6.33 -15.19
C LEU A 150 4.30 -5.44 -14.97
N ALA A 151 5.48 -5.87 -15.36
CA ALA A 151 6.74 -5.17 -15.07
C ALA A 151 6.74 -3.69 -15.55
N SER A 152 6.12 -3.42 -16.70
CA SER A 152 6.02 -2.07 -17.26
C SER A 152 5.06 -1.13 -16.51
N LEU A 153 4.22 -1.67 -15.66
CA LEU A 153 3.25 -0.89 -14.86
C LEU A 153 3.90 -0.32 -13.58
N ALA A 154 5.00 -0.90 -13.13
CA ALA A 154 5.67 -0.50 -11.90
C ALA A 154 6.31 0.90 -12.00
N VAL A 155 6.01 1.76 -11.05
CA VAL A 155 6.70 3.04 -10.85
C VAL A 155 7.96 2.78 -10.03
N ARG A 156 9.04 2.42 -10.72
CA ARG A 156 10.26 1.84 -10.14
C ARG A 156 10.94 2.68 -9.05
N ARG A 157 10.72 3.98 -9.03
CA ARG A 157 11.26 4.91 -8.02
C ARG A 157 10.40 5.01 -6.76
N TYR A 158 9.22 4.40 -6.77
CA TYR A 158 8.42 4.26 -5.56
C TYR A 158 8.98 3.13 -4.68
N PRO A 159 8.94 3.24 -3.35
CA PRO A 159 9.44 2.20 -2.45
C PRO A 159 8.73 0.85 -2.61
N VAL A 160 9.46 -0.22 -2.34
CA VAL A 160 8.85 -1.56 -2.17
C VAL A 160 7.89 -1.55 -0.97
N SER A 161 6.87 -2.40 -1.00
CA SER A 161 6.03 -2.67 0.17
C SER A 161 6.85 -3.38 1.25
N SER A 162 7.29 -2.62 2.23
CA SER A 162 8.02 -3.13 3.40
C SER A 162 7.80 -2.21 4.59
N MET A 163 7.50 -2.81 5.73
CA MET A 163 7.35 -2.11 7.01
C MET A 163 8.65 -1.48 7.53
N ASN A 164 9.79 -1.76 6.90
CA ASN A 164 11.04 -1.08 7.21
C ASN A 164 11.09 0.35 6.66
N ILE A 165 10.28 0.66 5.66
CA ILE A 165 10.32 1.95 4.96
C ILE A 165 9.18 2.84 5.46
N PRO A 166 9.46 4.01 6.06
CA PRO A 166 8.43 4.97 6.46
C PRO A 166 7.52 5.39 5.31
N ASP A 167 6.23 5.51 5.57
CA ASP A 167 5.26 5.96 4.56
C ASP A 167 5.46 7.43 4.16
N GLN A 168 6.18 8.22 4.96
CA GLN A 168 6.59 9.56 4.54
C GLN A 168 7.47 9.53 3.29
N ILE A 169 8.31 8.51 3.13
CA ILE A 169 9.11 8.31 1.91
C ILE A 169 8.20 7.95 0.73
N ARG A 170 7.15 7.15 0.96
CA ARG A 170 6.15 6.81 -0.06
C ARG A 170 5.36 8.03 -0.49
N ALA A 171 4.96 8.86 0.47
CA ALA A 171 4.28 10.12 0.17
C ALA A 171 5.15 11.05 -0.67
N ASP A 172 6.43 11.24 -0.30
CA ASP A 172 7.36 12.07 -1.09
C ASP A 172 7.52 11.52 -2.51
N ALA A 173 7.75 10.20 -2.65
CA ALA A 173 7.92 9.56 -3.95
C ALA A 173 6.68 9.72 -4.85
N TYR A 174 5.48 9.60 -4.28
CA TYR A 174 4.24 9.82 -5.02
C TYR A 174 4.05 11.28 -5.41
N LEU A 175 4.32 12.21 -4.50
CA LEU A 175 4.17 13.64 -4.77
C LEU A 175 5.19 14.15 -5.80
N GLU A 176 6.40 13.59 -5.84
CA GLU A 176 7.37 13.85 -6.90
C GLU A 176 6.84 13.37 -8.27
N GLU A 177 6.28 12.15 -8.32
CA GLU A 177 5.65 11.63 -9.53
C GLU A 177 4.43 12.46 -9.94
N LEU A 178 3.59 12.88 -8.98
CA LEU A 178 2.45 13.75 -9.25
C LEU A 178 2.90 15.09 -9.86
N ALA A 179 3.99 15.66 -9.40
CA ALA A 179 4.54 16.89 -9.96
C ALA A 179 4.98 16.71 -11.43
N GLU A 180 5.54 15.55 -11.78
CA GLU A 180 5.87 15.24 -13.20
C GLU A 180 4.60 15.03 -14.03
N ARG A 181 3.56 14.43 -13.46
CA ARG A 181 2.24 14.30 -14.10
C ARG A 181 1.60 15.67 -14.35
N GLU A 182 1.70 16.58 -13.40
CA GLU A 182 1.26 17.97 -13.55
C GLU A 182 1.93 18.65 -14.75
N LYS A 183 3.26 18.49 -14.90
CA LYS A 183 4.01 19.04 -16.04
C LYS A 183 3.58 18.43 -17.38
N SER A 184 3.39 17.13 -17.41
CA SER A 184 3.01 16.40 -18.62
C SER A 184 1.53 16.56 -18.99
N GLY A 185 0.68 16.96 -18.04
CA GLY A 185 -0.77 17.01 -18.20
C GLY A 185 -1.45 15.65 -18.32
N ARG A 186 -0.75 14.57 -17.96
CA ARG A 186 -1.23 13.20 -18.09
C ARG A 186 -1.24 12.48 -16.76
N MET A 187 -2.37 11.92 -16.38
CA MET A 187 -2.54 11.08 -15.20
C MET A 187 -2.91 9.65 -15.64
N PRO A 188 -2.40 8.59 -15.01
CA PRO A 188 -2.89 7.24 -15.25
C PRO A 188 -4.40 7.14 -14.98
N ASN A 189 -5.07 6.24 -15.70
CA ASN A 189 -6.48 5.96 -15.43
C ASN A 189 -6.69 5.24 -14.10
N LEU A 190 -5.71 4.41 -13.71
CA LEU A 190 -5.69 3.70 -12.45
C LEU A 190 -4.30 3.80 -11.83
N SER A 191 -4.25 4.21 -10.57
CA SER A 191 -3.06 4.18 -9.73
C SER A 191 -3.33 3.29 -8.52
N VAL A 192 -2.53 2.27 -8.30
CA VAL A 192 -2.61 1.39 -7.14
C VAL A 192 -1.41 1.66 -6.25
N LEU A 193 -1.65 2.23 -5.09
CA LEU A 193 -0.62 2.58 -4.11
C LEU A 193 -0.69 1.61 -2.93
N THR A 194 0.46 1.12 -2.50
CA THR A 194 0.58 0.35 -1.25
C THR A 194 1.34 1.19 -0.23
N MET A 195 0.77 1.30 0.96
CA MET A 195 1.34 1.95 2.13
C MET A 195 1.28 0.93 3.27
N THR A 196 2.36 0.75 4.03
CA THR A 196 2.53 -0.43 4.88
C THR A 196 2.89 -0.13 6.32
N SER A 197 2.98 1.14 6.73
CA SER A 197 3.34 1.47 8.12
C SER A 197 2.22 1.11 9.12
N ASP A 198 0.98 1.06 8.69
CA ASP A 198 -0.19 0.65 9.49
C ASP A 198 -0.11 -0.81 9.95
N HIS A 199 0.51 -1.70 9.16
CA HIS A 199 0.80 -3.08 9.56
C HIS A 199 1.62 -3.14 10.86
N THR A 200 2.46 -2.14 11.11
CA THR A 200 3.39 -2.05 12.23
C THR A 200 4.45 -3.18 12.26
N ARG A 201 5.27 -3.18 13.26
CA ARG A 201 6.20 -4.28 13.57
C ARG A 201 6.04 -4.75 15.03
N GLY A 202 4.89 -4.48 15.60
CA GLY A 202 4.59 -4.81 16.97
C GLY A 202 5.65 -4.25 17.93
N THR A 203 6.24 -5.11 18.72
CA THR A 203 7.30 -4.78 19.70
C THR A 203 8.70 -5.14 19.22
N SER A 204 8.91 -5.32 17.92
CA SER A 204 10.23 -5.68 17.35
C SER A 204 11.27 -4.63 17.69
N PRO A 205 12.43 -5.03 18.27
CA PRO A 205 13.49 -4.08 18.62
C PRO A 205 13.97 -3.27 17.42
N GLY A 206 14.21 -1.97 17.62
CA GLY A 206 14.68 -1.06 16.57
C GLY A 206 13.59 -0.54 15.66
N SER A 207 12.32 -0.95 15.85
CA SER A 207 11.15 -0.40 15.17
C SER A 207 10.47 0.67 16.03
N PRO A 208 9.76 1.63 15.43
CA PRO A 208 8.87 2.54 16.16
C PRO A 208 7.75 1.77 16.86
N THR A 209 7.07 2.43 17.79
CA THR A 209 5.86 1.86 18.39
C THR A 209 4.76 1.69 17.35
N PRO A 210 3.84 0.73 17.51
CA PRO A 210 2.70 0.58 16.60
C PRO A 210 1.93 1.88 16.38
N ALA A 211 1.63 2.63 17.43
CA ALA A 211 0.96 3.92 17.32
C ALA A 211 1.75 4.94 16.48
N ALA A 212 3.08 4.95 16.56
CA ALA A 212 3.90 5.83 15.74
C ALA A 212 3.91 5.41 14.25
N MET A 213 3.89 4.12 13.98
CA MET A 213 3.84 3.60 12.61
C MET A 213 2.46 3.86 11.96
N VAL A 214 1.38 3.66 12.68
CA VAL A 214 0.02 4.01 12.21
C VAL A 214 -0.11 5.52 11.98
N ALA A 215 0.46 6.35 12.86
CA ALA A 215 0.48 7.80 12.66
C ALA A 215 1.33 8.22 11.45
N ASP A 216 2.40 7.48 11.13
CA ASP A 216 3.20 7.69 9.92
C ASP A 216 2.38 7.41 8.65
N ASN A 217 1.63 6.31 8.63
CA ASN A 217 0.69 5.97 7.55
C ASN A 217 -0.40 7.05 7.39
N ASP A 218 -1.07 7.42 8.48
CA ASP A 218 -2.11 8.45 8.50
C ASP A 218 -1.62 9.79 7.92
N LEU A 219 -0.46 10.24 8.36
CA LEU A 219 0.12 11.49 7.86
C LEU A 219 0.47 11.39 6.37
N ALA A 220 1.01 10.26 5.93
CA ALA A 220 1.36 10.04 4.53
C ALA A 220 0.12 10.04 3.63
N LEU A 221 -0.97 9.37 4.05
CA LEU A 221 -2.26 9.43 3.36
C LEU A 221 -2.76 10.86 3.25
N GLY A 222 -2.77 11.60 4.36
CA GLY A 222 -3.19 13.01 4.37
C GLY A 222 -2.41 13.86 3.39
N ARG A 223 -1.08 13.71 3.34
CA ARG A 223 -0.19 14.43 2.41
C ARG A 223 -0.47 14.10 0.94
N ILE A 224 -0.70 12.82 0.62
CA ILE A 224 -1.03 12.37 -0.75
C ILE A 224 -2.36 12.98 -1.19
N VAL A 225 -3.38 12.88 -0.36
CA VAL A 225 -4.71 13.43 -0.67
C VAL A 225 -4.65 14.95 -0.79
N GLU A 226 -3.94 15.64 0.12
CA GLU A 226 -3.75 17.09 0.02
C GLU A 226 -3.05 17.49 -1.28
N GLY A 227 -2.00 16.76 -1.68
CA GLY A 227 -1.32 16.98 -2.97
C GLY A 227 -2.26 16.82 -4.16
N LEU A 228 -3.08 15.77 -4.16
CA LEU A 228 -4.09 15.54 -5.19
C LEU A 228 -5.15 16.64 -5.23
N THR A 229 -5.62 17.13 -4.07
CA THR A 229 -6.63 18.21 -4.02
C THR A 229 -6.14 19.52 -4.64
N ARG A 230 -4.83 19.73 -4.66
CA ARG A 230 -4.19 20.91 -5.25
C ARG A 230 -3.85 20.72 -6.73
N SER A 231 -3.99 19.49 -7.25
CA SER A 231 -3.66 19.18 -8.64
C SER A 231 -4.80 19.50 -9.60
N ARG A 232 -4.45 19.72 -10.87
CA ARG A 232 -5.43 19.87 -11.96
C ARG A 232 -6.29 18.61 -12.15
N PHE A 233 -5.86 17.47 -11.64
CA PHE A 233 -6.53 16.18 -11.82
C PHE A 233 -7.66 15.96 -10.82
N TRP A 234 -7.71 16.74 -9.73
CA TRP A 234 -8.67 16.57 -8.66
C TRP A 234 -10.13 16.44 -9.11
N PRO A 235 -10.65 17.28 -10.02
CA PRO A 235 -12.06 17.20 -10.45
C PRO A 235 -12.47 15.87 -11.10
N ASN A 236 -11.48 15.07 -11.52
CA ASN A 236 -11.69 13.79 -12.21
C ASN A 236 -11.01 12.62 -11.47
N THR A 237 -10.75 12.77 -10.17
CA THR A 237 -10.10 11.76 -9.35
C THR A 237 -11.10 11.17 -8.37
N LEU A 238 -11.16 9.85 -8.33
CA LEU A 238 -11.83 9.07 -7.29
C LEU A 238 -10.76 8.30 -6.52
N ILE A 239 -10.82 8.36 -5.19
CA ILE A 239 -9.87 7.70 -4.30
C ILE A 239 -10.63 6.66 -3.47
N PHE A 240 -10.13 5.44 -3.45
CA PHE A 240 -10.51 4.40 -2.51
C PHE A 240 -9.34 4.15 -1.57
N VAL A 241 -9.61 4.14 -0.28
CA VAL A 241 -8.67 3.74 0.77
C VAL A 241 -9.23 2.49 1.39
N VAL A 242 -8.51 1.37 1.26
CA VAL A 242 -9.00 0.05 1.68
C VAL A 242 -7.87 -0.74 2.33
N GLU A 243 -8.22 -1.57 3.29
CA GLU A 243 -7.33 -2.58 3.87
C GLU A 243 -7.34 -3.84 3.01
N ASP A 244 -6.20 -4.51 2.88
CA ASP A 244 -6.09 -5.81 2.20
C ASP A 244 -6.56 -6.95 3.10
N ASP A 245 -6.33 -6.85 4.39
CA ASP A 245 -6.86 -7.74 5.41
C ASP A 245 -7.19 -6.99 6.71
N ALA A 246 -8.00 -7.60 7.57
CA ALA A 246 -8.28 -7.11 8.92
C ALA A 246 -7.29 -7.73 9.90
N GLN A 247 -6.08 -7.20 9.96
CA GLN A 247 -4.94 -7.84 10.59
C GLN A 247 -5.11 -8.14 12.09
N ASN A 248 -5.63 -7.19 12.85
CA ASN A 248 -5.80 -7.32 14.30
C ASN A 248 -6.94 -6.45 14.78
N GLY A 249 -7.80 -6.95 15.60
CA GLY A 249 -8.88 -6.18 16.17
C GLY A 249 -9.55 -6.89 17.32
N LEU A 250 -10.38 -6.15 18.04
CA LEU A 250 -11.23 -6.66 19.12
C LEU A 250 -12.64 -6.99 18.61
N ASP A 251 -12.91 -6.81 17.34
CA ASP A 251 -14.18 -7.20 16.74
C ASP A 251 -14.24 -8.72 16.59
N HIS A 252 -15.01 -9.34 17.45
CA HIS A 252 -15.26 -10.77 17.43
C HIS A 252 -16.58 -11.13 16.70
N VAL A 253 -17.22 -10.17 16.07
CA VAL A 253 -18.45 -10.39 15.28
C VAL A 253 -18.07 -10.92 13.92
N ASP A 254 -17.11 -10.28 13.27
CA ASP A 254 -16.50 -10.74 12.01
C ASP A 254 -15.06 -10.26 11.95
N GLY A 255 -14.10 -11.19 11.91
CA GLY A 255 -12.67 -10.89 11.84
C GLY A 255 -12.24 -10.20 10.55
N HIS A 256 -13.08 -10.14 9.53
CA HIS A 256 -12.83 -9.46 8.26
C HIS A 256 -13.36 -8.03 8.21
N ARG A 257 -14.09 -7.59 9.22
CA ARG A 257 -14.66 -6.25 9.23
C ARG A 257 -13.57 -5.20 9.39
N THR A 258 -13.57 -4.24 8.48
CA THR A 258 -12.65 -3.10 8.47
C THR A 258 -13.37 -1.85 8.00
N VAL A 259 -12.63 -0.82 7.60
CA VAL A 259 -13.17 0.44 7.08
C VAL A 259 -12.65 0.71 5.66
N ALA A 260 -13.44 1.43 4.92
CA ALA A 260 -13.02 1.93 3.62
C ALA A 260 -13.55 3.36 3.39
#